data_ffed0fb4361f16c0cdd0cc88f451d813
#
_entry.id   ffed0fb4361f16c0cdd0cc88f451d813
#
_cell.length_a   1.000
_cell.length_b   1.000
_cell.length_c   1.000
_cell.angle_alpha   90.00
_cell.angle_beta   90.00
_cell.angle_gamma   90.00
#
_symmetry.space_group_name_H-M   'P 1'
#
loop_
_entity.id
_entity.type
_entity.pdbx_description
1 polymer ?
#
loop_
_entity_poly.entity_id
_entity_poly.type
_entity_poly.pdbx_seq_one_letter_code
_entity_poly.pdbx_strand_id
1 'polypeptide(L)'
;MTEKNFPKDAMRVLKETSRTFYIPITFLDKEIKHTVASAYLVMRAIDEIEDHEEIDNDLKYDLLMQVSDLLKKPFNETEYLNILEPVLDDMPEVTRRLGDWLEACPDKTLTVVKSSTSEMAYGMAKWAKANWEIHTREDLDDYTYYVAGLVGVMLSEIWDICAGVKTDHDLAIGFGRGLQAVNILRNEDEDLEERGVSFKPDGWTRDDLFEYAEENLAKADEYKKDINKKTILLFCRLPLALAYKSLKAMKNGREKISRQEVEETVEEIQKD
;
A
#
# COMPACT_ATOMS: atom_id res chain seq x y z
N MET A 1 -16.56 25.27 4.83
CA MET A 1 -15.29 24.53 4.83
C MET A 1 -14.56 24.92 3.56
N THR A 2 -13.40 25.55 3.65
CA THR A 2 -12.56 25.88 2.49
C THR A 2 -12.03 24.57 1.91
N GLU A 3 -12.31 24.28 0.64
CA GLU A 3 -11.71 23.16 -0.07
C GLU A 3 -10.19 23.30 0.02
N LYS A 4 -9.52 22.35 0.67
CA LYS A 4 -8.05 22.35 0.70
C LYS A 4 -7.53 22.20 -0.74
N ASN A 5 -6.57 23.03 -1.10
CA ASN A 5 -5.97 22.98 -2.43
C ASN A 5 -5.10 21.72 -2.52
N PHE A 6 -5.59 20.72 -3.27
CA PHE A 6 -4.77 19.56 -3.62
C PHE A 6 -3.59 20.04 -4.48
N PRO A 7 -2.34 19.73 -4.12
CA PRO A 7 -1.16 20.21 -4.85
C PRO A 7 -1.24 19.82 -6.32
N LYS A 8 -0.96 20.78 -7.23
CA LYS A 8 -1.06 20.56 -8.68
C LYS A 8 -0.15 19.44 -9.18
N ASP A 9 0.95 19.21 -8.49
CA ASP A 9 1.95 18.20 -8.82
C ASP A 9 1.77 16.86 -8.08
N ALA A 10 0.85 16.78 -7.10
CA ALA A 10 0.61 15.54 -6.37
C ALA A 10 0.26 14.36 -7.28
N MET A 11 -0.56 14.59 -8.31
CA MET A 11 -0.90 13.55 -9.29
C MET A 11 0.30 13.15 -10.16
N ARG A 12 1.27 14.04 -10.39
CA ARG A 12 2.54 13.72 -11.05
C ARG A 12 3.37 12.79 -10.15
N VAL A 13 3.59 13.20 -8.89
CA VAL A 13 4.36 12.39 -7.92
C VAL A 13 3.70 11.02 -7.73
N LEU A 14 2.36 10.97 -7.61
CA LEU A 14 1.60 9.72 -7.54
C LEU A 14 1.86 8.82 -8.77
N LYS A 15 1.85 9.38 -9.97
CA LYS A 15 2.09 8.62 -11.21
C LYS A 15 3.52 8.10 -11.30
N GLU A 16 4.50 8.86 -10.83
CA GLU A 16 5.91 8.49 -10.81
C GLU A 16 6.20 7.38 -9.80
N THR A 17 5.52 7.40 -8.64
CA THR A 17 5.71 6.43 -7.55
C THR A 17 4.80 5.21 -7.66
N SER A 18 3.69 5.28 -8.40
CA SER A 18 2.76 4.16 -8.55
C SER A 18 2.20 4.01 -9.94
N ARG A 19 2.74 3.05 -10.68
CA ARG A 19 2.15 2.65 -11.97
C ARG A 19 0.84 1.88 -11.80
N THR A 20 0.72 1.11 -10.73
CA THR A 20 -0.42 0.21 -10.50
C THR A 20 -1.64 0.94 -9.94
N PHE A 21 -1.45 1.85 -8.97
CA PHE A 21 -2.56 2.52 -8.28
C PHE A 21 -2.95 3.87 -8.87
N TYR A 22 -2.11 4.50 -9.68
CA TYR A 22 -2.45 5.75 -10.34
C TYR A 22 -3.76 5.65 -11.13
N ILE A 23 -3.91 4.62 -11.98
CA ILE A 23 -5.09 4.46 -12.84
C ILE A 23 -6.36 4.23 -12.00
N PRO A 24 -6.42 3.26 -11.06
CA PRO A 24 -7.58 3.08 -10.20
C PRO A 24 -7.99 4.36 -9.44
N ILE A 25 -7.02 5.11 -8.92
CA ILE A 25 -7.27 6.37 -8.22
C ILE A 25 -7.95 7.39 -9.13
N THR A 26 -7.64 7.42 -10.44
CA THR A 26 -8.30 8.33 -11.38
C THR A 26 -9.79 8.05 -11.57
N PHE A 27 -10.27 6.84 -11.28
CA PHE A 27 -11.70 6.47 -11.40
C PHE A 27 -12.56 7.08 -10.28
N LEU A 28 -11.96 7.41 -9.14
CA LEU A 28 -12.67 7.89 -7.96
C LEU A 28 -13.25 9.28 -8.17
N ASP A 29 -14.36 9.57 -7.51
CA ASP A 29 -14.93 10.92 -7.44
C ASP A 29 -13.93 11.89 -6.80
N LYS A 30 -14.01 13.16 -7.16
CA LYS A 30 -12.99 14.19 -6.84
C LYS A 30 -12.54 14.17 -5.37
N GLU A 31 -13.45 14.16 -4.41
CA GLU A 31 -13.12 14.22 -2.98
C GLU A 31 -12.44 12.92 -2.51
N ILE A 32 -13.00 11.78 -2.88
CA ILE A 32 -12.42 10.47 -2.56
C ILE A 32 -11.04 10.33 -3.24
N LYS A 33 -10.92 10.77 -4.48
CA LYS A 33 -9.65 10.79 -5.23
C LYS A 33 -8.57 11.57 -4.49
N HIS A 34 -8.88 12.78 -4.01
CA HIS A 34 -7.91 13.60 -3.27
C HIS A 34 -7.49 12.91 -1.97
N THR A 35 -8.46 12.33 -1.23
CA THR A 35 -8.16 11.58 -0.01
C THR A 35 -7.25 10.38 -0.28
N VAL A 36 -7.62 9.54 -1.26
CA VAL A 36 -6.86 8.31 -1.56
C VAL A 36 -5.50 8.63 -2.16
N ALA A 37 -5.40 9.67 -3.00
CA ALA A 37 -4.12 10.12 -3.53
C ALA A 37 -3.19 10.65 -2.42
N SER A 38 -3.71 11.47 -1.49
CA SER A 38 -2.94 11.92 -0.32
C SER A 38 -2.51 10.75 0.56
N ALA A 39 -3.44 9.83 0.89
CA ALA A 39 -3.15 8.65 1.69
C ALA A 39 -2.05 7.77 1.04
N TYR A 40 -2.14 7.56 -0.27
CA TYR A 40 -1.12 6.83 -1.01
C TYR A 40 0.26 7.50 -0.89
N LEU A 41 0.34 8.82 -1.12
CA LEU A 41 1.60 9.56 -1.06
C LEU A 41 2.19 9.58 0.36
N VAL A 42 1.36 9.70 1.40
CA VAL A 42 1.78 9.64 2.81
C VAL A 42 2.35 8.25 3.13
N MET A 43 1.65 7.18 2.73
CA MET A 43 2.13 5.80 2.95
C MET A 43 3.37 5.48 2.12
N ARG A 44 3.42 5.92 0.85
CA ARG A 44 4.61 5.74 0.01
C ARG A 44 5.84 6.45 0.55
N ALA A 45 5.66 7.61 1.18
CA ALA A 45 6.75 8.33 1.83
C ALA A 45 7.41 7.52 2.96
N ILE A 46 6.63 6.71 3.67
CA ILE A 46 7.11 5.79 4.71
C ILE A 46 7.78 4.55 4.12
N ASP A 47 7.15 3.99 3.08
CA ASP A 47 7.59 2.80 2.37
C ASP A 47 9.01 3.00 1.77
N GLU A 48 9.32 4.18 1.23
CA GLU A 48 10.65 4.52 0.73
C GLU A 48 11.75 4.49 1.82
N ILE A 49 11.40 4.69 3.10
CA ILE A 49 12.36 4.56 4.22
C ILE A 49 12.61 3.08 4.48
N GLU A 50 11.57 2.26 4.47
CA GLU A 50 11.64 0.81 4.69
C GLU A 50 12.39 0.12 3.56
N ASP A 51 12.10 0.46 2.31
CA ASP A 51 12.68 -0.16 1.12
C ASP A 51 14.12 0.31 0.80
N HIS A 52 14.62 1.38 1.44
CA HIS A 52 15.91 1.95 1.09
C HIS A 52 17.08 0.98 1.31
N GLU A 53 17.80 0.65 0.25
CA GLU A 53 18.83 -0.40 0.27
C GLU A 53 20.07 -0.05 1.09
N GLU A 54 20.46 1.23 1.16
CA GLU A 54 21.69 1.69 1.83
C GLU A 54 21.50 2.02 3.31
N ILE A 55 20.26 2.04 3.82
CA ILE A 55 19.97 2.29 5.24
C ILE A 55 19.98 0.95 5.99
N ASP A 56 20.80 0.85 7.02
CA ASP A 56 20.81 -0.35 7.87
C ASP A 56 19.49 -0.51 8.66
N ASN A 57 19.18 -1.74 9.04
CA ASN A 57 17.91 -2.09 9.64
C ASN A 57 17.67 -1.46 11.02
N ASP A 58 18.73 -1.19 11.78
CA ASP A 58 18.61 -0.50 13.08
C ASP A 58 18.23 0.97 12.86
N LEU A 59 18.84 1.62 11.89
CA LEU A 59 18.48 2.99 11.52
C LEU A 59 17.06 3.06 10.93
N LYS A 60 16.67 2.11 10.07
CA LYS A 60 15.27 2.02 9.59
C LYS A 60 14.29 1.92 10.75
N TYR A 61 14.57 1.04 11.71
CA TYR A 61 13.75 0.91 12.92
C TYR A 61 13.62 2.23 13.66
N ASP A 62 14.72 2.91 13.93
CA ASP A 62 14.72 4.16 14.68
C ASP A 62 13.95 5.29 13.96
N LEU A 63 14.17 5.43 12.64
CA LEU A 63 13.48 6.44 11.82
C LEU A 63 11.97 6.17 11.77
N LEU A 64 11.57 4.94 11.46
CA LEU A 64 10.16 4.56 11.31
C LEU A 64 9.41 4.64 12.65
N MET A 65 10.04 4.28 13.78
CA MET A 65 9.44 4.44 15.11
C MET A 65 9.21 5.91 15.45
N GLN A 66 10.18 6.78 15.19
CA GLN A 66 10.05 8.22 15.43
C GLN A 66 8.96 8.84 14.53
N VAL A 67 8.89 8.44 13.25
CA VAL A 67 7.83 8.89 12.34
C VAL A 67 6.46 8.37 12.79
N SER A 68 6.36 7.11 13.23
CA SER A 68 5.13 6.56 13.81
C SER A 68 4.64 7.42 14.99
N ASP A 69 5.53 7.78 15.91
CA ASP A 69 5.18 8.60 17.08
C ASP A 69 4.85 10.06 16.70
N LEU A 70 5.52 10.61 15.70
CA LEU A 70 5.21 11.94 15.17
C LEU A 70 3.80 12.00 14.58
N LEU A 71 3.37 10.97 13.89
CA LEU A 71 2.04 10.90 13.26
C LEU A 71 0.89 10.76 14.28
N LYS A 72 1.14 10.36 15.52
CA LYS A 72 0.13 10.28 16.60
C LYS A 72 -0.27 11.64 17.17
N LYS A 73 0.51 12.69 16.93
CA LYS A 73 0.32 14.05 17.42
C LYS A 73 0.11 15.04 16.26
N PRO A 74 -0.19 16.33 16.52
CA PRO A 74 -0.18 17.32 15.45
C PRO A 74 1.15 17.29 14.70
N PHE A 75 1.08 17.12 13.38
CA PHE A 75 2.27 16.97 12.55
C PHE A 75 3.11 18.24 12.57
N ASN A 76 4.42 18.09 12.74
CA ASN A 76 5.40 19.15 12.68
C ASN A 76 6.46 18.82 11.63
N GLU A 77 6.50 19.59 10.55
CA GLU A 77 7.41 19.35 9.43
C GLU A 77 8.88 19.50 9.81
N THR A 78 9.21 20.49 10.67
CA THR A 78 10.59 20.65 11.14
C THR A 78 11.04 19.44 11.95
N GLU A 79 10.18 18.89 12.81
CA GLU A 79 10.47 17.68 13.57
C GLU A 79 10.65 16.48 12.63
N TYR A 80 9.81 16.35 11.60
CA TYR A 80 9.91 15.30 10.59
C TYR A 80 11.25 15.37 9.82
N LEU A 81 11.61 16.53 9.32
CA LEU A 81 12.88 16.71 8.60
C LEU A 81 14.10 16.48 9.49
N ASN A 82 14.02 16.83 10.78
CA ASN A 82 15.07 16.51 11.75
C ASN A 82 15.19 15.00 12.00
N ILE A 83 14.08 14.25 12.01
CA ILE A 83 14.11 12.77 12.09
C ILE A 83 14.86 12.20 10.88
N LEU A 84 14.61 12.72 9.69
CA LEU A 84 15.24 12.26 8.45
C LEU A 84 16.64 12.79 8.20
N GLU A 85 17.15 13.73 9.02
CA GLU A 85 18.44 14.41 8.79
C GLU A 85 19.58 13.45 8.42
N PRO A 86 19.73 12.27 9.06
CA PRO A 86 20.81 11.35 8.71
C PRO A 86 20.75 10.79 7.28
N VAL A 87 19.59 10.81 6.64
CA VAL A 87 19.31 10.18 5.34
C VAL A 87 18.59 11.11 4.36
N LEU A 88 18.35 12.37 4.75
CA LEU A 88 17.47 13.30 4.03
C LEU A 88 17.87 13.52 2.56
N ASP A 89 19.17 13.59 2.29
CA ASP A 89 19.67 13.86 0.95
C ASP A 89 19.44 12.67 0.00
N ASP A 90 19.35 11.45 0.54
CA ASP A 90 19.13 10.21 -0.22
C ASP A 90 17.64 9.91 -0.41
N MET A 91 16.76 10.57 0.38
CA MET A 91 15.32 10.35 0.29
C MET A 91 14.70 10.94 -0.98
N PRO A 92 13.76 10.22 -1.63
CA PRO A 92 13.05 10.73 -2.80
C PRO A 92 12.08 11.87 -2.44
N GLU A 93 11.64 12.61 -3.47
CA GLU A 93 10.70 13.74 -3.31
C GLU A 93 9.47 13.37 -2.49
N VAL A 94 8.88 12.20 -2.70
CA VAL A 94 7.67 11.77 -2.00
C VAL A 94 7.89 11.71 -0.49
N THR A 95 9.04 11.22 -0.03
CA THR A 95 9.39 11.12 1.39
C THR A 95 9.67 12.49 1.99
N ARG A 96 10.47 13.31 1.33
CA ARG A 96 10.81 14.65 1.81
C ARG A 96 9.59 15.57 1.97
N ARG A 97 8.51 15.32 1.22
CA ARG A 97 7.30 16.14 1.18
C ARG A 97 6.10 15.53 1.92
N LEU A 98 6.34 14.67 2.93
CA LEU A 98 5.26 14.06 3.71
C LEU A 98 4.26 15.10 4.24
N GLY A 99 4.75 16.26 4.72
CA GLY A 99 3.93 17.37 5.21
C GLY A 99 2.93 17.88 4.16
N ASP A 100 3.38 18.07 2.92
CA ASP A 100 2.53 18.50 1.80
C ASP A 100 1.36 17.54 1.56
N TRP A 101 1.63 16.24 1.64
CA TRP A 101 0.61 15.21 1.43
C TRP A 101 -0.41 15.14 2.57
N LEU A 102 0.03 15.33 3.82
CA LEU A 102 -0.86 15.43 4.97
C LEU A 102 -1.70 16.72 4.92
N GLU A 103 -1.11 17.84 4.52
CA GLU A 103 -1.85 19.10 4.35
C GLU A 103 -2.88 19.01 3.22
N ALA A 104 -2.58 18.28 2.15
CA ALA A 104 -3.50 18.04 1.03
C ALA A 104 -4.68 17.13 1.39
N CYS A 105 -4.54 16.29 2.43
CA CYS A 105 -5.58 15.37 2.85
C CYS A 105 -6.79 16.10 3.41
N PRO A 106 -8.04 15.80 2.96
CA PRO A 106 -9.25 16.41 3.53
C PRO A 106 -9.37 16.18 5.04
N ASP A 107 -9.77 17.22 5.78
CA ASP A 107 -9.81 17.21 7.26
C ASP A 107 -10.60 16.04 7.83
N LYS A 108 -11.71 15.65 7.19
CA LYS A 108 -12.58 14.58 7.67
C LYS A 108 -11.93 13.18 7.64
N THR A 109 -10.89 12.99 6.83
CA THR A 109 -10.18 11.72 6.66
C THR A 109 -8.75 11.77 7.16
N LEU A 110 -8.24 12.94 7.49
CA LEU A 110 -6.84 13.12 7.92
C LEU A 110 -6.48 12.27 9.15
N THR A 111 -7.40 12.14 10.11
CA THR A 111 -7.16 11.32 11.31
C THR A 111 -6.99 9.84 10.94
N VAL A 112 -7.84 9.32 10.07
CA VAL A 112 -7.74 7.93 9.58
C VAL A 112 -6.42 7.72 8.85
N VAL A 113 -6.08 8.58 7.91
CA VAL A 113 -4.82 8.48 7.15
C VAL A 113 -3.61 8.54 8.08
N LYS A 114 -3.58 9.46 9.03
CA LYS A 114 -2.47 9.57 10.00
C LYS A 114 -2.34 8.35 10.90
N SER A 115 -3.46 7.86 11.47
CA SER A 115 -3.42 6.70 12.37
C SER A 115 -3.00 5.43 11.63
N SER A 116 -3.52 5.18 10.43
CA SER A 116 -3.13 4.03 9.62
C SER A 116 -1.66 4.11 9.18
N THR A 117 -1.18 5.30 8.79
CA THR A 117 0.23 5.46 8.42
C THR A 117 1.16 5.31 9.63
N SER A 118 0.75 5.81 10.81
CA SER A 118 1.50 5.60 12.05
C SER A 118 1.62 4.12 12.40
N GLU A 119 0.54 3.36 12.26
CA GLU A 119 0.53 1.92 12.50
C GLU A 119 1.36 1.16 11.47
N MET A 120 1.29 1.56 10.19
CA MET A 120 2.13 1.02 9.12
C MET A 120 3.63 1.24 9.41
N ALA A 121 4.02 2.46 9.77
CA ALA A 121 5.40 2.78 10.12
C ALA A 121 5.91 1.96 11.32
N TYR A 122 5.07 1.77 12.35
CA TYR A 122 5.37 0.89 13.47
C TYR A 122 5.61 -0.56 13.02
N GLY A 123 4.73 -1.11 12.19
CA GLY A 123 4.86 -2.48 11.69
C GLY A 123 6.10 -2.67 10.81
N MET A 124 6.39 -1.71 9.93
CA MET A 124 7.60 -1.72 9.10
C MET A 124 8.86 -1.63 9.97
N ALA A 125 8.88 -0.79 11.01
CA ALA A 125 9.98 -0.73 11.97
C ALA A 125 10.21 -2.08 12.64
N LYS A 126 9.14 -2.71 13.15
CA LYS A 126 9.19 -4.04 13.78
C LYS A 126 9.82 -5.08 12.87
N TRP A 127 9.41 -5.12 11.59
CA TRP A 127 9.90 -6.10 10.63
C TRP A 127 11.32 -5.79 10.13
N ALA A 128 11.69 -4.52 9.98
CA ALA A 128 13.08 -4.13 9.72
C ALA A 128 14.00 -4.59 10.85
N LYS A 129 13.61 -4.40 12.12
CA LYS A 129 14.36 -4.90 13.29
C LYS A 129 14.46 -6.41 13.35
N ALA A 130 13.48 -7.14 12.84
CA ALA A 130 13.46 -8.60 12.72
C ALA A 130 14.15 -9.09 11.43
N ASN A 131 14.77 -8.22 10.62
CA ASN A 131 15.40 -8.55 9.33
C ASN A 131 14.43 -9.27 8.36
N TRP A 132 13.13 -9.02 8.48
CA TRP A 132 12.05 -9.70 7.72
C TRP A 132 12.14 -11.24 7.77
N GLU A 133 12.56 -11.79 8.92
CA GLU A 133 12.62 -13.23 9.14
C GLU A 133 11.20 -13.79 9.33
N ILE A 134 10.65 -14.37 8.28
CA ILE A 134 9.33 -14.99 8.24
C ILE A 134 9.48 -16.49 8.44
N HIS A 135 9.05 -17.03 9.57
CA HIS A 135 9.14 -18.44 9.90
C HIS A 135 7.80 -19.18 9.84
N THR A 136 6.70 -18.49 10.14
CA THR A 136 5.37 -19.06 10.23
C THR A 136 4.37 -18.34 9.34
N ARG A 137 3.19 -18.97 9.14
CA ARG A 137 2.05 -18.29 8.49
C ARG A 137 1.63 -17.05 9.24
N GLU A 138 1.66 -17.10 10.56
CA GLU A 138 1.31 -15.99 11.44
C GLU A 138 2.28 -14.81 11.26
N ASP A 139 3.57 -15.07 11.05
CA ASP A 139 4.55 -14.02 10.71
C ASP A 139 4.21 -13.37 9.36
N LEU A 140 3.90 -14.18 8.34
CA LEU A 140 3.49 -13.68 7.04
C LEU A 140 2.18 -12.88 7.13
N ASP A 141 1.22 -13.35 7.92
CA ASP A 141 -0.05 -12.66 8.16
C ASP A 141 0.18 -11.32 8.88
N ASP A 142 1.08 -11.26 9.85
CA ASP A 142 1.43 -10.04 10.59
C ASP A 142 2.18 -9.05 9.67
N TYR A 143 3.18 -9.50 8.92
CA TYR A 143 3.89 -8.66 7.97
C TYR A 143 2.95 -8.06 6.91
N THR A 144 2.19 -8.92 6.23
CA THR A 144 1.28 -8.50 5.16
C THR A 144 0.11 -7.65 5.69
N TYR A 145 -0.26 -7.79 6.97
CA TYR A 145 -1.22 -6.88 7.60
C TYR A 145 -0.67 -5.45 7.61
N TYR A 146 0.53 -5.22 8.14
CA TYR A 146 1.08 -3.88 8.28
C TYR A 146 1.35 -3.20 6.93
N VAL A 147 1.88 -3.94 5.95
CA VAL A 147 2.27 -3.33 4.66
C VAL A 147 1.14 -3.25 3.64
N ALA A 148 0.04 -3.99 3.82
CA ALA A 148 -1.04 -4.04 2.83
C ALA A 148 -2.45 -4.22 3.41
N GLY A 149 -2.67 -5.12 4.37
CA GLY A 149 -3.99 -5.34 4.96
C GLY A 149 -4.55 -4.09 5.63
N LEU A 150 -3.71 -3.36 6.32
CA LEU A 150 -4.03 -2.08 6.96
C LEU A 150 -4.48 -1.01 5.95
N VAL A 151 -3.93 -1.02 4.73
CA VAL A 151 -4.39 -0.16 3.64
C VAL A 151 -5.84 -0.46 3.28
N GLY A 152 -6.21 -1.74 3.25
CA GLY A 152 -7.59 -2.17 3.01
C GLY A 152 -8.55 -1.64 4.08
N VAL A 153 -8.16 -1.72 5.36
CA VAL A 153 -8.94 -1.17 6.49
C VAL A 153 -9.08 0.34 6.35
N MET A 154 -7.99 1.06 6.12
CA MET A 154 -8.00 2.51 5.90
C MET A 154 -8.93 2.92 4.77
N LEU A 155 -8.88 2.22 3.64
CA LEU A 155 -9.77 2.48 2.50
C LEU A 155 -11.23 2.23 2.85
N SER A 156 -11.54 1.16 3.61
CA SER A 156 -12.89 0.88 4.10
C SER A 156 -13.45 2.01 4.96
N GLU A 157 -12.65 2.57 5.86
CA GLU A 157 -13.03 3.74 6.66
C GLU A 157 -13.21 5.00 5.79
N ILE A 158 -12.36 5.20 4.79
CA ILE A 158 -12.51 6.30 3.82
C ILE A 158 -13.81 6.14 3.01
N TRP A 159 -14.17 4.92 2.60
CA TRP A 159 -15.43 4.66 1.89
C TRP A 159 -16.65 5.00 2.74
N ASP A 160 -16.65 4.64 4.02
CA ASP A 160 -17.75 4.99 4.94
C ASP A 160 -17.83 6.51 5.16
N ILE A 161 -16.71 7.15 5.51
CA ILE A 161 -16.66 8.60 5.78
C ILE A 161 -17.05 9.43 4.56
N CYS A 162 -16.58 9.06 3.36
CA CYS A 162 -16.76 9.86 2.15
C CYS A 162 -18.02 9.53 1.36
N ALA A 163 -18.52 8.30 1.46
CA ALA A 163 -19.60 7.82 0.60
C ALA A 163 -20.67 7.01 1.34
N GLY A 164 -20.52 6.74 2.64
CA GLY A 164 -21.44 5.90 3.41
C GLY A 164 -21.43 4.43 2.97
N VAL A 165 -20.36 3.99 2.30
CA VAL A 165 -20.18 2.60 1.86
C VAL A 165 -19.50 1.83 2.97
N LYS A 166 -20.24 0.94 3.61
CA LYS A 166 -19.74 0.07 4.69
C LYS A 166 -19.29 -1.26 4.13
N THR A 167 -18.12 -1.67 4.54
CA THR A 167 -17.46 -2.91 4.09
C THR A 167 -16.88 -3.65 5.28
N ASP A 168 -16.68 -4.96 5.13
CA ASP A 168 -16.09 -5.82 6.15
C ASP A 168 -14.57 -5.62 6.20
N HIS A 169 -14.01 -5.33 7.39
CA HIS A 169 -12.58 -5.10 7.57
C HIS A 169 -11.73 -6.37 7.43
N ASP A 170 -12.23 -7.54 7.81
CA ASP A 170 -11.49 -8.80 7.64
C ASP A 170 -11.35 -9.16 6.15
N LEU A 171 -12.40 -8.87 5.37
CA LEU A 171 -12.35 -9.01 3.90
C LEU A 171 -11.41 -7.97 3.28
N ALA A 172 -11.38 -6.74 3.80
CA ALA A 172 -10.46 -5.68 3.36
C ALA A 172 -8.99 -6.06 3.64
N ILE A 173 -8.70 -6.61 4.82
CA ILE A 173 -7.37 -7.14 5.17
C ILE A 173 -6.97 -8.23 4.20
N GLY A 174 -7.86 -9.19 3.92
CA GLY A 174 -7.62 -10.24 2.94
C GLY A 174 -7.33 -9.69 1.55
N PHE A 175 -8.05 -8.64 1.13
CA PHE A 175 -7.78 -7.97 -0.15
C PHE A 175 -6.34 -7.43 -0.19
N GLY A 176 -5.91 -6.65 0.80
CA GLY A 176 -4.55 -6.13 0.88
C GLY A 176 -3.50 -7.25 0.87
N ARG A 177 -3.68 -8.26 1.75
CA ARG A 177 -2.80 -9.43 1.82
C ARG A 177 -2.68 -10.17 0.49
N GLY A 178 -3.79 -10.37 -0.21
CA GLY A 178 -3.79 -11.04 -1.51
C GLY A 178 -2.96 -10.29 -2.55
N LEU A 179 -3.09 -8.96 -2.63
CA LEU A 179 -2.27 -8.13 -3.51
C LEU A 179 -0.79 -8.20 -3.12
N GLN A 180 -0.47 -8.16 -1.84
CA GLN A 180 0.91 -8.26 -1.36
C GLN A 180 1.51 -9.64 -1.60
N ALA A 181 0.75 -10.72 -1.43
CA ALA A 181 1.19 -12.07 -1.73
C ALA A 181 1.55 -12.24 -3.22
N VAL A 182 0.80 -11.60 -4.13
CA VAL A 182 1.15 -11.55 -5.55
C VAL A 182 2.46 -10.81 -5.80
N ASN A 183 2.70 -9.69 -5.06
CA ASN A 183 3.98 -8.98 -5.15
C ASN A 183 5.15 -9.82 -4.64
N ILE A 184 4.99 -10.50 -3.49
CA ILE A 184 5.99 -11.42 -2.93
C ILE A 184 6.32 -12.54 -3.94
N LEU A 185 5.31 -13.19 -4.52
CA LEU A 185 5.50 -14.23 -5.55
C LEU A 185 6.25 -13.72 -6.77
N ARG A 186 5.96 -12.49 -7.19
CA ARG A 186 6.58 -11.89 -8.38
C ARG A 186 8.02 -11.49 -8.15
N ASN A 187 8.35 -11.04 -6.95
CA ASN A 187 9.66 -10.49 -6.62
C ASN A 187 10.54 -11.48 -5.81
N GLU A 188 10.10 -12.75 -5.65
CA GLU A 188 10.74 -13.75 -4.78
C GLU A 188 12.25 -13.89 -5.04
N ASP A 189 12.65 -13.96 -6.31
CA ASP A 189 14.06 -14.09 -6.70
C ASP A 189 14.82 -12.76 -6.48
N GLU A 190 14.21 -11.61 -6.81
CA GLU A 190 14.77 -10.27 -6.62
C GLU A 190 14.99 -9.95 -5.13
N ASP A 191 13.99 -10.22 -4.26
CA ASP A 191 14.08 -10.02 -2.82
C ASP A 191 15.19 -10.90 -2.19
N LEU A 192 15.34 -12.13 -2.68
CA LEU A 192 16.37 -13.05 -2.18
C LEU A 192 17.78 -12.63 -2.65
N GLU A 193 17.93 -12.24 -3.92
CA GLU A 193 19.22 -11.88 -4.51
C GLU A 193 19.73 -10.50 -4.04
N GLU A 194 18.85 -9.51 -3.96
CA GLU A 194 19.24 -8.13 -3.64
C GLU A 194 19.19 -7.82 -2.14
N ARG A 195 18.19 -8.34 -1.43
CA ARG A 195 17.97 -8.06 0.00
C ARG A 195 18.35 -9.23 0.93
N GLY A 196 18.53 -10.44 0.40
CA GLY A 196 18.74 -11.66 1.19
C GLY A 196 17.50 -12.06 2.00
N VAL A 197 16.31 -11.59 1.62
CA VAL A 197 15.05 -11.79 2.34
C VAL A 197 14.18 -12.80 1.61
N SER A 198 13.62 -13.76 2.35
CA SER A 198 12.55 -14.63 1.88
C SER A 198 11.29 -14.39 2.71
N PHE A 199 10.23 -13.95 2.05
CA PHE A 199 8.91 -13.78 2.70
C PHE A 199 8.09 -15.07 2.78
N LYS A 200 8.71 -16.21 2.48
CA LYS A 200 8.05 -17.51 2.51
C LYS A 200 8.30 -18.19 3.87
N PRO A 201 7.24 -18.62 4.60
CA PRO A 201 7.37 -19.36 5.85
C PRO A 201 8.24 -20.62 5.71
N ASP A 202 8.84 -21.05 6.82
CA ASP A 202 9.69 -22.24 6.84
C ASP A 202 8.93 -23.48 6.34
N GLY A 203 9.56 -24.20 5.44
CA GLY A 203 8.99 -25.42 4.86
C GLY A 203 7.92 -25.20 3.78
N TRP A 204 7.52 -23.95 3.51
CA TRP A 204 6.60 -23.66 2.42
C TRP A 204 7.28 -23.77 1.07
N THR A 205 6.54 -24.32 0.14
CA THR A 205 6.85 -24.29 -1.29
C THR A 205 6.31 -23.01 -1.94
N ARG A 206 6.68 -22.79 -3.20
CA ARG A 206 6.08 -21.73 -4.00
C ARG A 206 4.57 -21.95 -4.20
N ASP A 207 4.12 -23.21 -4.28
CA ASP A 207 2.70 -23.54 -4.43
C ASP A 207 1.91 -23.16 -3.17
N ASP A 208 2.46 -23.35 -1.95
CA ASP A 208 1.82 -22.90 -0.73
C ASP A 208 1.61 -21.37 -0.71
N LEU A 209 2.56 -20.63 -1.27
CA LEU A 209 2.44 -19.17 -1.38
C LEU A 209 1.40 -18.76 -2.45
N PHE A 210 1.27 -19.53 -3.53
CA PHE A 210 0.15 -19.35 -4.49
C PHE A 210 -1.20 -19.60 -3.83
N GLU A 211 -1.35 -20.66 -3.03
CA GLU A 211 -2.58 -20.95 -2.28
C GLU A 211 -2.91 -19.81 -1.32
N TYR A 212 -1.93 -19.32 -0.57
CA TYR A 212 -2.10 -18.16 0.31
C TYR A 212 -2.59 -16.91 -0.44
N ALA A 213 -2.01 -16.63 -1.61
CA ALA A 213 -2.45 -15.50 -2.43
C ALA A 213 -3.90 -15.68 -2.90
N GLU A 214 -4.26 -16.87 -3.38
CA GLU A 214 -5.61 -17.17 -3.87
C GLU A 214 -6.65 -17.14 -2.75
N GLU A 215 -6.37 -17.69 -1.56
CA GLU A 215 -7.24 -17.60 -0.39
C GLU A 215 -7.56 -16.14 -0.02
N ASN A 216 -6.55 -15.28 -0.03
CA ASN A 216 -6.72 -13.87 0.32
C ASN A 216 -7.41 -13.08 -0.80
N LEU A 217 -7.11 -13.33 -2.08
CA LEU A 217 -7.83 -12.71 -3.20
C LEU A 217 -9.31 -13.12 -3.27
N ALA A 218 -9.64 -14.33 -2.83
CA ALA A 218 -11.05 -14.75 -2.72
C ALA A 218 -11.82 -13.87 -1.71
N LYS A 219 -11.18 -13.40 -0.63
CA LYS A 219 -11.78 -12.41 0.29
C LYS A 219 -12.03 -11.06 -0.41
N ALA A 220 -11.17 -10.67 -1.35
CA ALA A 220 -11.39 -9.47 -2.16
C ALA A 220 -12.63 -9.60 -3.08
N ASP A 221 -12.91 -10.80 -3.58
CA ASP A 221 -14.13 -11.06 -4.36
C ASP A 221 -15.40 -10.92 -3.49
N GLU A 222 -15.37 -11.34 -2.23
CA GLU A 222 -16.46 -11.10 -1.29
C GLU A 222 -16.57 -9.62 -0.90
N TYR A 223 -15.44 -8.96 -0.60
CA TYR A 223 -15.38 -7.54 -0.26
C TYR A 223 -16.09 -6.63 -1.28
N LYS A 224 -15.89 -6.90 -2.57
CA LYS A 224 -16.53 -6.11 -3.65
C LYS A 224 -18.05 -6.15 -3.61
N LYS A 225 -18.67 -7.19 -3.05
CA LYS A 225 -20.13 -7.35 -3.05
C LYS A 225 -20.84 -6.29 -2.18
N ASP A 226 -20.14 -5.75 -1.17
CA ASP A 226 -20.67 -4.71 -0.29
C ASP A 226 -20.57 -3.31 -0.92
N ILE A 227 -19.85 -3.17 -2.05
CA ILE A 227 -19.59 -1.88 -2.68
C ILE A 227 -20.68 -1.56 -3.71
N ASN A 228 -21.57 -0.64 -3.35
CA ASN A 228 -22.67 -0.17 -4.20
C ASN A 228 -22.35 1.11 -4.99
N LYS A 229 -21.17 1.73 -4.79
CA LYS A 229 -20.71 2.93 -5.49
C LYS A 229 -19.79 2.56 -6.64
N LYS A 230 -20.23 2.83 -7.87
CA LYS A 230 -19.53 2.43 -9.11
C LYS A 230 -18.05 2.84 -9.14
N THR A 231 -17.72 4.07 -8.74
CA THR A 231 -16.34 4.59 -8.80
C THR A 231 -15.41 3.87 -7.83
N ILE A 232 -15.89 3.52 -6.63
CA ILE A 232 -15.14 2.71 -5.66
C ILE A 232 -15.00 1.26 -6.15
N LEU A 233 -16.08 0.71 -6.72
CA LEU A 233 -16.05 -0.65 -7.27
C LEU A 233 -15.02 -0.79 -8.40
N LEU A 234 -14.95 0.19 -9.31
CA LEU A 234 -13.95 0.22 -10.39
C LEU A 234 -12.53 0.31 -9.83
N PHE A 235 -12.32 1.13 -8.79
CA PHE A 235 -11.04 1.23 -8.09
C PHE A 235 -10.60 -0.13 -7.54
N CYS A 236 -11.50 -0.90 -6.93
CA CYS A 236 -11.18 -2.22 -6.36
C CYS A 236 -11.01 -3.30 -7.43
N ARG A 237 -11.80 -3.27 -8.50
CA ARG A 237 -11.80 -4.30 -9.54
C ARG A 237 -10.49 -4.35 -10.32
N LEU A 238 -9.87 -3.20 -10.60
CA LEU A 238 -8.68 -3.17 -11.45
C LEU A 238 -7.47 -3.87 -10.80
N PRO A 239 -7.02 -3.52 -9.58
CA PRO A 239 -5.89 -4.22 -8.97
C PRO A 239 -6.18 -5.70 -8.74
N LEU A 240 -7.42 -6.08 -8.41
CA LEU A 240 -7.82 -7.47 -8.24
C LEU A 240 -7.72 -8.26 -9.56
N ALA A 241 -8.22 -7.72 -10.66
CA ALA A 241 -8.13 -8.36 -11.97
C ALA A 241 -6.67 -8.52 -12.43
N LEU A 242 -5.84 -7.51 -12.20
CA LEU A 242 -4.40 -7.57 -12.50
C LEU A 242 -3.69 -8.60 -11.62
N ALA A 243 -4.07 -8.73 -10.35
CA ALA A 243 -3.51 -9.75 -9.45
C ALA A 243 -3.81 -11.17 -9.94
N TYR A 244 -5.05 -11.48 -10.31
CA TYR A 244 -5.41 -12.78 -10.88
C TYR A 244 -4.70 -13.06 -12.20
N LYS A 245 -4.60 -12.07 -13.11
CA LYS A 245 -3.84 -12.21 -14.37
C LYS A 245 -2.36 -12.47 -14.09
N SER A 246 -1.78 -11.81 -13.07
CA SER A 246 -0.38 -12.04 -12.66
C SER A 246 -0.17 -13.45 -12.11
N LEU A 247 -1.03 -13.93 -11.21
CA LEU A 247 -0.97 -15.31 -10.71
C LEU A 247 -1.04 -16.33 -11.86
N LYS A 248 -1.99 -16.14 -12.78
CA LYS A 248 -2.11 -17.02 -13.95
C LYS A 248 -0.87 -16.97 -14.83
N ALA A 249 -0.26 -15.82 -15.03
CA ALA A 249 0.97 -15.69 -15.81
C ALA A 249 2.13 -16.45 -15.14
N MET A 250 2.32 -16.26 -13.82
CA MET A 250 3.37 -16.92 -13.05
C MET A 250 3.19 -18.44 -13.01
N LYS A 251 1.96 -18.94 -12.82
CA LYS A 251 1.65 -20.39 -12.91
C LYS A 251 1.96 -20.99 -14.28
N ASN A 252 1.96 -20.17 -15.34
CA ASN A 252 2.33 -20.57 -16.70
C ASN A 252 3.81 -20.29 -17.05
N GLY A 253 4.67 -20.04 -16.07
CA GLY A 253 6.10 -19.81 -16.24
C GLY A 253 6.47 -18.44 -16.81
N ARG A 254 5.57 -17.45 -16.76
CA ARG A 254 5.89 -16.04 -17.09
C ARG A 254 6.10 -15.25 -15.80
N GLU A 255 7.11 -14.43 -15.75
CA GLU A 255 7.38 -13.60 -14.57
C GLU A 255 6.35 -12.48 -14.38
N LYS A 256 5.92 -11.85 -15.48
CA LYS A 256 5.06 -10.65 -15.46
C LYS A 256 4.01 -10.71 -16.55
N ILE A 257 2.87 -10.04 -16.33
CA ILE A 257 1.90 -9.73 -17.39
C ILE A 257 2.47 -8.62 -18.28
N SER A 258 2.12 -8.65 -19.55
CA SER A 258 2.55 -7.63 -20.52
C SER A 258 1.83 -6.30 -20.32
N ARG A 259 2.43 -5.21 -20.82
CA ARG A 259 1.78 -3.90 -20.84
C ARG A 259 0.45 -3.92 -21.58
N GLN A 260 0.36 -4.68 -22.68
CA GLN A 260 -0.87 -4.83 -23.44
C GLN A 260 -1.97 -5.48 -22.61
N GLU A 261 -1.66 -6.56 -21.85
CA GLU A 261 -2.62 -7.22 -20.96
C GLU A 261 -3.13 -6.25 -19.85
N VAL A 262 -2.27 -5.36 -19.36
CA VAL A 262 -2.69 -4.30 -18.41
C VAL A 262 -3.63 -3.31 -19.07
N GLU A 263 -3.30 -2.79 -20.26
CA GLU A 263 -4.11 -1.84 -21.02
C GLU A 263 -5.49 -2.44 -21.37
N GLU A 264 -5.53 -3.65 -21.86
CA GLU A 264 -6.78 -4.40 -22.14
C GLU A 264 -7.63 -4.57 -20.89
N THR A 265 -7.02 -4.88 -19.73
CA THR A 265 -7.75 -5.02 -18.46
C THR A 265 -8.37 -3.70 -18.01
N VAL A 266 -7.65 -2.59 -18.16
CA VAL A 266 -8.17 -1.25 -17.87
C VAL A 266 -9.38 -0.94 -18.74
N GLU A 267 -9.30 -1.21 -20.04
CA GLU A 267 -10.42 -0.99 -20.98
C GLU A 267 -11.64 -1.86 -20.67
N GLU A 268 -11.42 -3.13 -20.34
CA GLU A 268 -12.48 -4.07 -19.96
C GLU A 268 -13.26 -3.55 -18.74
N ILE A 269 -12.51 -3.13 -17.70
CA ILE A 269 -13.12 -2.65 -16.44
C ILE A 269 -13.86 -1.31 -16.61
N GLN A 270 -13.37 -0.44 -17.48
CA GLN A 270 -14.03 0.85 -17.74
C GLN A 270 -15.34 0.73 -18.55
N LYS A 271 -15.51 -0.36 -19.32
CA LYS A 271 -16.72 -0.58 -20.11
C LYS A 271 -17.90 -1.11 -19.28
N ASP A 272 -17.62 -1.72 -18.12
CA ASP A 272 -18.63 -2.25 -17.17
C ASP A 272 -19.13 -1.15 -16.20
#